data_d6639b7009a718ff815345cc6007964b
#
_entry.id   d6639b7009a718ff815345cc6007964b
#
_cell.length_a   1.000
_cell.length_b   1.000
_cell.length_c   1.000
_cell.angle_alpha   90.00
_cell.angle_beta   90.00
_cell.angle_gamma   90.00
#
_symmetry.space_group_name_H-M   'P 1'
#
loop_
_entity.id
_entity.type
_entity.pdbx_description
1 polymer ?
#
loop_
_entity_poly.entity_id
_entity_poly.type
_entity_poly.pdbx_seq_one_letter_code
_entity_poly.pdbx_strand_id
1 'polypeptide(L)'
;MRAEAGRSRWSTTRRGALFGGLCLCCLPTLGRSAEGFDLQEVGPGIFIRRGPDAEATPENNDAIANIGFIVGDRSVLVTESGGSLADGAWLRGEIRKRTDKPISHVVLTHVHPDHCFGAAAFAEDKPVYVGHHALRAALDARGEYYRGRLAEILGADRAGSVVYPTLEVTDGAEVDLGGRILRFTAHGAAHTNCDLSMRDAASGILFPADLLFVNRIPSLDGSLVGWLKEADRLRAMGATQAVPGHGPRLVDVAPALDDLTRYLTTLRDETRKAIAADVPIEKAVQTVGQSERDRWVLFDTYNGRNVTQAFKELEWE
;
A
#
# COMPACT_ATOMS: atom_id res chain seq x y z
N MET A 1 -0.94 -103.69 16.80
CA MET A 1 -1.17 -103.04 18.09
C MET A 1 -0.23 -101.85 18.17
N ARG A 2 -0.79 -100.63 18.26
CA ARG A 2 -0.30 -99.37 18.80
C ARG A 2 1.14 -98.95 18.44
N ALA A 3 1.40 -97.97 17.62
CA ALA A 3 1.34 -96.53 17.78
C ALA A 3 2.39 -96.01 18.78
N GLU A 4 3.27 -95.16 18.34
CA GLU A 4 3.33 -93.80 18.82
C GLU A 4 4.40 -92.97 18.12
N ALA A 5 4.01 -91.74 17.80
CA ALA A 5 4.74 -90.74 17.05
C ALA A 5 5.71 -89.98 17.95
N GLY A 6 6.91 -89.69 17.46
CA GLY A 6 7.86 -88.72 18.04
C GLY A 6 7.89 -87.44 17.29
N ARG A 7 7.40 -86.38 17.89
CA ARG A 7 7.46 -85.00 17.34
C ARG A 7 8.78 -84.34 17.70
N SER A 8 9.57 -84.00 16.74
CA SER A 8 10.70 -83.08 16.92
C SER A 8 10.23 -81.63 16.87
N ARG A 9 10.52 -80.88 17.93
CA ARG A 9 10.28 -79.42 17.99
C ARG A 9 11.50 -78.69 17.44
N TRP A 10 11.29 -77.95 16.36
CA TRP A 10 12.22 -76.92 15.92
C TRP A 10 11.85 -75.58 16.55
N SER A 11 12.75 -74.98 17.34
CA SER A 11 12.61 -73.68 17.89
C SER A 11 13.21 -72.67 16.91
N THR A 12 12.38 -71.82 16.29
CA THR A 12 12.80 -70.67 15.52
C THR A 12 12.88 -69.47 16.42
N THR A 13 14.08 -68.98 16.67
CA THR A 13 14.31 -67.68 17.32
C THR A 13 13.93 -66.55 16.38
N ARG A 14 12.90 -65.75 16.74
CA ARG A 14 12.53 -64.51 16.07
C ARG A 14 13.51 -63.45 16.49
N ARG A 15 14.42 -63.08 15.60
CA ARG A 15 15.09 -61.75 15.65
C ARG A 15 14.10 -60.71 15.13
N GLY A 16 13.54 -59.93 16.05
CA GLY A 16 12.68 -58.81 15.70
C GLY A 16 13.47 -57.72 14.99
N ALA A 17 13.10 -57.41 13.76
CA ALA A 17 13.51 -56.23 13.07
C ALA A 17 12.67 -55.05 13.58
N LEU A 18 13.29 -54.17 14.34
CA LEU A 18 12.72 -52.85 14.69
C LEU A 18 12.74 -51.95 13.44
N PHE A 19 11.64 -51.92 12.73
CA PHE A 19 11.38 -50.81 11.79
C PHE A 19 10.97 -49.60 12.62
N GLY A 20 11.91 -48.69 12.79
CA GLY A 20 11.62 -47.33 13.30
C GLY A 20 10.75 -46.58 12.29
N GLY A 21 9.45 -46.51 12.59
CA GLY A 21 8.55 -45.62 11.84
C GLY A 21 8.96 -44.17 12.08
N LEU A 22 9.59 -43.54 11.10
CA LEU A 22 9.68 -42.09 11.07
C LEU A 22 8.26 -41.53 10.96
N CYS A 23 7.78 -40.93 12.04
CA CYS A 23 6.53 -40.18 12.05
C CYS A 23 6.68 -38.95 11.15
N LEU A 24 6.10 -38.99 9.95
CA LEU A 24 6.09 -37.85 8.99
C LEU A 24 5.27 -36.64 9.48
N CYS A 25 4.73 -36.69 10.71
CA CYS A 25 3.87 -35.63 11.28
C CYS A 25 4.64 -34.50 11.94
N CYS A 26 5.98 -34.51 11.96
CA CYS A 26 6.82 -33.46 12.57
C CYS A 26 7.78 -32.78 11.59
N LEU A 27 7.46 -32.81 10.30
CA LEU A 27 8.10 -31.84 9.41
C LEU A 27 7.46 -30.46 9.74
N PRO A 28 8.26 -29.43 10.14
CA PRO A 28 7.74 -28.09 10.20
C PRO A 28 7.21 -27.81 8.78
N THR A 29 5.91 -27.58 8.65
CA THR A 29 5.38 -26.91 7.47
C THR A 29 6.16 -25.60 7.41
N LEU A 30 7.10 -25.52 6.47
CA LEU A 30 7.62 -24.23 6.00
C LEU A 30 6.36 -23.47 5.60
N GLY A 31 5.91 -22.60 6.52
CA GLY A 31 4.80 -21.71 6.24
C GLY A 31 5.17 -21.00 4.94
N ARG A 32 4.40 -21.25 3.88
CA ARG A 32 4.41 -20.36 2.74
C ARG A 32 4.14 -18.99 3.36
N SER A 33 5.17 -18.15 3.45
CA SER A 33 4.96 -16.74 3.66
C SER A 33 3.90 -16.33 2.62
N ALA A 34 2.80 -15.74 3.06
CA ALA A 34 1.78 -15.25 2.17
C ALA A 34 2.52 -14.38 1.13
N GLU A 35 2.40 -14.74 -0.15
CA GLU A 35 3.03 -13.97 -1.23
C GLU A 35 2.59 -12.52 -1.06
N GLY A 36 3.52 -11.63 -0.73
CA GLY A 36 3.27 -10.20 -0.67
C GLY A 36 3.69 -9.48 0.61
N PHE A 37 3.85 -10.14 1.74
CA PHE A 37 4.20 -9.49 3.03
C PHE A 37 5.70 -9.43 3.34
N ASP A 38 6.57 -9.70 2.36
CA ASP A 38 8.02 -9.56 2.49
C ASP A 38 8.49 -8.18 2.02
N LEU A 39 9.49 -7.65 2.72
CA LEU A 39 10.23 -6.48 2.27
C LEU A 39 11.27 -6.90 1.24
N GLN A 40 11.27 -6.22 0.08
CA GLN A 40 12.29 -6.37 -0.94
C GLN A 40 13.08 -5.09 -1.11
N GLU A 41 14.37 -5.22 -1.33
CA GLU A 41 15.22 -4.11 -1.72
C GLU A 41 15.02 -3.84 -3.22
N VAL A 42 14.44 -2.69 -3.55
CA VAL A 42 14.12 -2.27 -4.94
C VAL A 42 15.17 -1.31 -5.52
N GLY A 43 16.07 -0.86 -4.70
CA GLY A 43 17.21 -0.02 -5.03
C GLY A 43 18.14 0.06 -3.82
N PRO A 44 19.38 0.50 -3.95
CA PRO A 44 20.34 0.51 -2.84
C PRO A 44 19.78 1.21 -1.59
N GLY A 45 19.54 0.44 -0.52
CA GLY A 45 18.98 0.93 0.73
C GLY A 45 17.50 1.34 0.68
N ILE A 46 16.74 0.95 -0.35
CA ILE A 46 15.31 1.19 -0.50
C ILE A 46 14.57 -0.12 -0.35
N PHE A 47 13.78 -0.26 0.71
CA PHE A 47 13.05 -1.49 1.04
C PHE A 47 11.56 -1.25 0.98
N ILE A 48 10.84 -2.04 0.17
CA ILE A 48 9.40 -1.91 -0.06
C ILE A 48 8.69 -3.23 0.20
N ARG A 49 7.61 -3.17 1.00
CA ARG A 49 6.59 -4.20 1.07
C ARG A 49 5.46 -3.84 0.12
N ARG A 50 5.07 -4.78 -0.74
CA ARG A 50 3.87 -4.65 -1.55
C ARG A 50 2.63 -4.91 -0.69
N GLY A 51 1.61 -4.02 -0.78
CA GLY A 51 0.26 -4.29 -0.33
C GLY A 51 -0.52 -5.17 -1.33
N PRO A 52 -1.42 -6.04 -0.88
CA PRO A 52 -2.33 -6.76 -1.78
C PRO A 52 -3.34 -5.80 -2.42
N ASP A 53 -3.79 -6.14 -3.63
CA ASP A 53 -4.89 -5.42 -4.30
C ASP A 53 -6.24 -5.87 -3.69
N ALA A 54 -6.50 -5.45 -2.45
CA ALA A 54 -7.62 -5.87 -1.61
C ALA A 54 -8.20 -4.72 -0.78
N GLU A 55 -9.37 -4.95 -0.18
CA GLU A 55 -9.94 -4.07 0.83
C GLU A 55 -9.36 -4.37 2.22
N ALA A 56 -9.53 -3.44 3.18
CA ALA A 56 -9.19 -3.65 4.58
C ALA A 56 -9.97 -4.81 5.19
N THR A 57 -9.27 -5.73 5.85
CA THR A 57 -9.87 -6.85 6.60
C THR A 57 -9.15 -7.06 7.94
N PRO A 58 -9.77 -7.78 8.89
CA PRO A 58 -9.09 -8.14 10.15
C PRO A 58 -7.80 -8.94 9.94
N GLU A 59 -7.72 -9.72 8.85
CA GLU A 59 -6.58 -10.59 8.54
C GLU A 59 -5.41 -9.83 7.95
N ASN A 60 -5.67 -8.82 7.12
CA ASN A 60 -4.62 -8.01 6.50
C ASN A 60 -4.23 -6.76 7.30
N ASN A 61 -4.95 -6.43 8.40
CA ASN A 61 -4.69 -5.26 9.24
C ASN A 61 -4.65 -3.93 8.47
N ASP A 62 -5.41 -3.81 7.38
CA ASP A 62 -5.34 -2.68 6.43
C ASP A 62 -3.94 -2.48 5.81
N ALA A 63 -3.16 -3.54 5.72
CA ALA A 63 -1.82 -3.52 5.15
C ALA A 63 -1.86 -3.62 3.61
N ILE A 64 -2.67 -2.76 2.97
CA ILE A 64 -3.03 -2.81 1.55
C ILE A 64 -2.25 -1.85 0.65
N ALA A 65 -1.60 -0.83 1.23
CA ALA A 65 -0.71 0.06 0.50
C ALA A 65 0.72 -0.48 0.38
N ASN A 66 1.48 0.02 -0.58
CA ASN A 66 2.93 -0.18 -0.65
C ASN A 66 3.60 0.70 0.41
N ILE A 67 4.26 0.08 1.37
CA ILE A 67 4.98 0.80 2.43
C ILE A 67 6.44 0.40 2.46
N GLY A 68 7.29 1.26 3.04
CA GLY A 68 8.70 0.93 3.11
C GLY A 68 9.54 2.00 3.79
N PHE A 69 10.84 1.88 3.58
CA PHE A 69 11.79 2.83 4.15
C PHE A 69 13.06 2.95 3.29
N ILE A 70 13.74 4.07 3.50
CA ILE A 70 14.99 4.42 2.84
C ILE A 70 16.07 4.61 3.89
N VAL A 71 17.22 3.93 3.73
CA VAL A 71 18.38 4.02 4.61
C VAL A 71 19.39 4.98 4.00
N GLY A 72 19.68 6.05 4.71
CA GLY A 72 20.82 6.94 4.43
C GLY A 72 22.03 6.61 5.31
N ASP A 73 23.08 7.44 5.26
CA ASP A 73 24.27 7.19 6.07
C ASP A 73 24.07 7.47 7.56
N ARG A 74 23.21 8.44 7.91
CA ARG A 74 22.96 8.86 9.31
C ARG A 74 21.63 8.39 9.87
N SER A 75 20.60 8.21 9.03
CA SER A 75 19.26 7.93 9.50
C SER A 75 18.40 7.21 8.46
N VAL A 76 17.20 6.84 8.89
CA VAL A 76 16.16 6.17 8.10
C VAL A 76 14.98 7.11 7.94
N LEU A 77 14.39 7.12 6.72
CA LEU A 77 13.09 7.70 6.44
C LEU A 77 12.10 6.59 6.09
N VAL A 78 10.92 6.60 6.71
CA VAL A 78 9.78 5.75 6.37
C VAL A 78 8.99 6.43 5.26
N THR A 79 8.77 5.72 4.13
CA THR A 79 8.13 6.30 2.93
C THR A 79 6.62 6.38 3.04
N GLU A 80 6.02 5.42 3.75
CA GLU A 80 4.61 5.28 4.09
C GLU A 80 4.51 4.49 5.38
N SER A 81 3.59 4.83 6.27
CA SER A 81 3.55 4.23 7.61
C SER A 81 2.66 2.98 7.73
N GLY A 82 1.82 2.73 6.73
CA GLY A 82 0.86 1.63 6.73
C GLY A 82 -0.52 1.97 7.30
N GLY A 83 -1.44 1.02 7.20
CA GLY A 83 -2.86 1.24 7.40
C GLY A 83 -3.34 1.13 8.86
N SER A 84 -2.52 0.59 9.75
CA SER A 84 -2.90 0.39 11.14
C SER A 84 -1.69 0.44 12.07
N LEU A 85 -1.96 0.55 13.38
CA LEU A 85 -0.91 0.46 14.40
C LEU A 85 -0.10 -0.84 14.26
N ALA A 86 -0.78 -1.95 13.97
CA ALA A 86 -0.14 -3.26 13.78
C ALA A 86 0.78 -3.28 12.55
N ASP A 87 0.34 -2.68 11.44
CA ASP A 87 1.12 -2.58 10.21
C ASP A 87 2.37 -1.70 10.38
N GLY A 88 2.19 -0.52 10.99
CA GLY A 88 3.32 0.37 11.33
C GLY A 88 4.32 -0.28 12.30
N ALA A 89 3.84 -0.99 13.32
CA ALA A 89 4.68 -1.70 14.27
C ALA A 89 5.48 -2.84 13.59
N TRP A 90 4.86 -3.55 12.66
CA TRP A 90 5.55 -4.54 11.84
C TRP A 90 6.68 -3.89 11.03
N LEU A 91 6.40 -2.78 10.31
CA LEU A 91 7.41 -2.08 9.51
C LEU A 91 8.56 -1.56 10.38
N ARG A 92 8.24 -0.96 11.54
CA ARG A 92 9.26 -0.51 12.52
C ARG A 92 10.16 -1.67 12.97
N GLY A 93 9.56 -2.84 13.25
CA GLY A 93 10.31 -4.07 13.58
C GLY A 93 11.23 -4.53 12.45
N GLU A 94 10.78 -4.45 11.20
CA GLU A 94 11.58 -4.80 10.02
C GLU A 94 12.76 -3.84 9.80
N ILE A 95 12.58 -2.55 10.08
CA ILE A 95 13.68 -1.56 10.06
C ILE A 95 14.74 -1.94 11.07
N ARG A 96 14.35 -2.21 12.33
CA ARG A 96 15.27 -2.55 13.44
C ARG A 96 16.05 -3.85 13.23
N LYS A 97 15.53 -4.78 12.43
CA LYS A 97 16.27 -5.99 12.03
C LYS A 97 17.39 -5.72 11.02
N ARG A 98 17.35 -4.58 10.31
CA ARG A 98 18.25 -4.23 9.21
C ARG A 98 19.26 -3.14 9.55
N THR A 99 18.93 -2.25 10.50
CA THR A 99 19.80 -1.15 10.85
C THR A 99 19.50 -0.61 12.26
N ASP A 100 20.56 -0.19 12.96
CA ASP A 100 20.48 0.51 14.25
C ASP A 100 20.37 2.04 14.08
N LYS A 101 20.37 2.54 12.84
CA LYS A 101 20.26 3.99 12.57
C LYS A 101 18.92 4.53 13.06
N PRO A 102 18.87 5.77 13.57
CA PRO A 102 17.62 6.37 14.04
C PRO A 102 16.62 6.53 12.89
N ILE A 103 15.33 6.24 13.16
CA ILE A 103 14.23 6.61 12.29
C ILE A 103 13.95 8.08 12.52
N SER A 104 14.42 8.92 11.59
CA SER A 104 14.38 10.38 11.73
C SER A 104 13.15 11.03 11.13
N HIS A 105 12.54 10.38 10.12
CA HIS A 105 11.40 10.92 9.40
C HIS A 105 10.38 9.82 9.08
N VAL A 106 9.10 10.17 9.15
CA VAL A 106 7.97 9.37 8.68
C VAL A 106 7.13 10.23 7.75
N VAL A 107 6.89 9.76 6.53
CA VAL A 107 6.09 10.49 5.54
C VAL A 107 4.63 10.10 5.70
N LEU A 108 3.76 11.11 5.69
CA LEU A 108 2.31 11.03 5.65
C LEU A 108 1.89 11.64 4.31
N THR A 109 1.79 10.82 3.27
CA THR A 109 1.65 11.32 1.90
C THR A 109 0.30 11.97 1.62
N HIS A 110 -0.76 11.45 2.27
CA HIS A 110 -2.11 12.00 2.19
C HIS A 110 -2.99 11.44 3.34
N VAL A 111 -4.29 11.73 3.31
CA VAL A 111 -5.20 11.53 4.44
C VAL A 111 -5.75 10.10 4.57
N HIS A 112 -5.57 9.21 3.59
CA HIS A 112 -6.17 7.87 3.64
C HIS A 112 -5.50 6.95 4.66
N PRO A 113 -6.31 6.11 5.34
CA PRO A 113 -5.82 5.31 6.47
C PRO A 113 -4.65 4.41 6.12
N ASP A 114 -4.74 3.67 5.03
CA ASP A 114 -3.76 2.66 4.60
C ASP A 114 -2.34 3.23 4.34
N HIS A 115 -2.18 4.56 4.34
CA HIS A 115 -0.91 5.27 4.21
C HIS A 115 -0.42 5.92 5.52
N CYS A 116 -1.34 6.36 6.41
CA CYS A 116 -0.94 7.22 7.52
C CYS A 116 -1.30 6.70 8.93
N PHE A 117 -2.17 5.69 9.09
CA PHE A 117 -2.63 5.26 10.42
C PHE A 117 -1.65 4.35 11.17
N GLY A 118 -0.62 3.84 10.50
CA GLY A 118 0.51 3.17 11.14
C GLY A 118 1.52 4.12 11.81
N ALA A 119 1.40 5.44 11.59
CA ALA A 119 2.37 6.44 12.02
C ALA A 119 2.60 6.47 13.54
N ALA A 120 1.58 6.18 14.35
CA ALA A 120 1.68 6.13 15.79
C ALA A 120 2.68 5.08 16.32
N ALA A 121 2.96 4.03 15.55
CA ALA A 121 3.94 3.00 15.90
C ALA A 121 5.39 3.53 15.99
N PHE A 122 5.64 4.69 15.40
CA PHE A 122 6.96 5.32 15.37
C PHE A 122 7.15 6.40 16.45
N ALA A 123 6.16 6.64 17.30
CA ALA A 123 6.18 7.73 18.29
C ALA A 123 7.38 7.69 19.23
N GLU A 124 7.84 6.49 19.63
CA GLU A 124 9.02 6.32 20.51
C GLU A 124 10.32 6.78 19.84
N ASP A 125 10.41 6.71 18.51
CA ASP A 125 11.58 7.16 17.74
C ASP A 125 11.63 8.70 17.64
N LYS A 126 10.54 9.39 18.00
CA LYS A 126 10.38 10.85 17.92
C LYS A 126 10.74 11.42 16.53
N PRO A 127 10.23 10.85 15.43
CA PRO A 127 10.57 11.29 14.10
C PRO A 127 9.93 12.64 13.79
N VAL A 128 10.45 13.31 12.76
CA VAL A 128 9.74 14.39 12.08
C VAL A 128 8.67 13.75 11.17
N TYR A 129 7.41 14.09 11.36
CA TYR A 129 6.33 13.66 10.48
C TYR A 129 6.18 14.66 9.33
N VAL A 130 6.48 14.21 8.11
CA VAL A 130 6.45 15.05 6.90
C VAL A 130 5.11 14.87 6.21
N GLY A 131 4.42 15.95 5.91
CA GLY A 131 3.13 15.89 5.20
C GLY A 131 2.86 17.15 4.38
N HIS A 132 1.87 17.08 3.49
CA HIS A 132 1.36 18.22 2.75
C HIS A 132 0.78 19.29 3.71
N HIS A 133 0.91 20.57 3.42
CA HIS A 133 0.41 21.66 4.28
C HIS A 133 -1.11 21.57 4.56
N ALA A 134 -1.90 21.02 3.62
CA ALA A 134 -3.33 20.81 3.81
C ALA A 134 -3.69 19.53 4.59
N LEU A 135 -2.71 18.64 4.88
CA LEU A 135 -2.99 17.34 5.49
C LEU A 135 -3.57 17.49 6.90
N ARG A 136 -3.11 18.48 7.69
CA ARG A 136 -3.65 18.73 9.03
C ARG A 136 -5.16 18.97 8.98
N ALA A 137 -5.61 19.88 8.12
CA ALA A 137 -7.03 20.19 7.97
C ALA A 137 -7.85 18.99 7.44
N ALA A 138 -7.27 18.18 6.55
CA ALA A 138 -7.91 16.96 6.06
C ALA A 138 -8.07 15.91 7.18
N LEU A 139 -7.06 15.74 8.04
CA LEU A 139 -7.10 14.85 9.20
C LEU A 139 -8.08 15.35 10.28
N ASP A 140 -8.15 16.66 10.52
CA ASP A 140 -9.15 17.26 11.44
C ASP A 140 -10.58 16.97 10.96
N ALA A 141 -10.81 17.03 9.64
CA ALA A 141 -12.13 16.80 9.06
C ALA A 141 -12.53 15.31 9.02
N ARG A 142 -11.60 14.38 8.78
CA ARG A 142 -11.90 12.98 8.45
C ARG A 142 -11.18 11.93 9.30
N GLY A 143 -10.14 12.31 10.02
CA GLY A 143 -9.27 11.36 10.73
C GLY A 143 -10.03 10.50 11.74
N GLU A 144 -10.89 11.11 12.56
CA GLU A 144 -11.69 10.36 13.56
C GLU A 144 -12.74 9.46 12.91
N TYR A 145 -13.32 9.86 11.78
CA TYR A 145 -14.20 9.00 10.99
C TYR A 145 -13.44 7.75 10.50
N TYR A 146 -12.27 7.93 9.90
CA TYR A 146 -11.45 6.82 9.44
C TYR A 146 -11.00 5.90 10.58
N ARG A 147 -10.57 6.48 11.71
CA ARG A 147 -10.21 5.71 12.90
C ARG A 147 -11.39 4.86 13.39
N GLY A 148 -12.58 5.43 13.44
CA GLY A 148 -13.80 4.71 13.81
C GLY A 148 -14.10 3.55 12.86
N ARG A 149 -14.01 3.76 11.55
CA ARG A 149 -14.21 2.71 10.55
C ARG A 149 -13.17 1.58 10.66
N LEU A 150 -11.90 1.93 10.86
CA LEU A 150 -10.86 0.93 11.09
C LEU A 150 -11.08 0.16 12.39
N ALA A 151 -11.53 0.83 13.45
CA ALA A 151 -11.84 0.17 14.72
C ALA A 151 -13.01 -0.83 14.59
N GLU A 152 -13.99 -0.56 13.73
CA GLU A 152 -15.05 -1.52 13.41
C GLU A 152 -14.52 -2.76 12.67
N ILE A 153 -13.54 -2.58 11.78
CA ILE A 153 -12.96 -3.66 10.98
C ILE A 153 -11.92 -4.45 11.79
N LEU A 154 -10.97 -3.75 12.42
CA LEU A 154 -9.77 -4.33 13.01
C LEU A 154 -9.87 -4.55 14.53
N GLY A 155 -10.77 -3.85 15.20
CA GLY A 155 -10.76 -3.63 16.65
C GLY A 155 -9.95 -2.38 17.04
N ALA A 156 -10.37 -1.72 18.13
CA ALA A 156 -9.83 -0.42 18.56
C ALA A 156 -8.31 -0.44 18.82
N ASP A 157 -7.79 -1.54 19.35
CA ASP A 157 -6.37 -1.68 19.72
C ASP A 157 -5.44 -1.72 18.47
N ARG A 158 -5.97 -2.09 17.31
CA ARG A 158 -5.21 -2.20 16.06
C ARG A 158 -5.38 -1.00 15.12
N ALA A 159 -6.48 -0.26 15.27
CA ALA A 159 -6.84 0.82 14.35
C ALA A 159 -5.85 1.99 14.34
N GLY A 160 -5.02 2.14 15.38
CA GLY A 160 -4.08 3.25 15.49
C GLY A 160 -4.75 4.57 15.89
N SER A 161 -4.04 5.66 15.70
CA SER A 161 -4.50 7.01 16.03
C SER A 161 -4.05 8.02 14.97
N VAL A 162 -4.76 9.12 14.89
CA VAL A 162 -4.41 10.24 14.00
C VAL A 162 -3.08 10.85 14.48
N VAL A 163 -2.12 10.95 13.56
CA VAL A 163 -0.82 11.63 13.77
C VAL A 163 -0.73 12.77 12.78
N TYR A 164 -0.38 13.95 13.27
CA TYR A 164 -0.29 15.16 12.46
C TYR A 164 1.12 15.41 11.93
N PRO A 165 1.28 16.00 10.73
CA PRO A 165 2.58 16.42 10.26
C PRO A 165 3.18 17.48 11.19
N THR A 166 4.51 17.38 11.42
CA THR A 166 5.33 18.36 12.14
C THR A 166 6.22 19.16 11.19
N LEU A 167 6.43 18.65 9.97
CA LEU A 167 7.01 19.36 8.83
C LEU A 167 5.97 19.42 7.72
N GLU A 168 5.42 20.61 7.49
CA GLU A 168 4.41 20.84 6.45
C GLU A 168 5.08 21.32 5.18
N VAL A 169 4.81 20.65 4.05
CA VAL A 169 5.34 20.98 2.72
C VAL A 169 4.28 21.75 1.94
N THR A 170 4.60 22.99 1.54
CA THR A 170 3.69 23.85 0.75
C THR A 170 3.93 23.70 -0.76
N ASP A 171 5.18 23.74 -1.19
CA ASP A 171 5.57 23.57 -2.60
C ASP A 171 6.55 22.41 -2.74
N GLY A 172 7.69 22.50 -2.04
CA GLY A 172 8.74 21.50 -2.01
C GLY A 172 9.56 21.60 -0.73
N ALA A 173 10.22 20.51 -0.40
CA ALA A 173 11.16 20.41 0.71
C ALA A 173 12.24 19.37 0.40
N GLU A 174 13.34 19.43 1.13
CA GLU A 174 14.40 18.42 1.06
C GLU A 174 14.70 17.87 2.46
N VAL A 175 14.99 16.57 2.54
CA VAL A 175 15.47 15.88 3.73
C VAL A 175 16.77 15.17 3.37
N ASP A 176 17.84 15.43 4.16
CA ASP A 176 19.14 14.76 4.02
C ASP A 176 19.33 13.69 5.10
N LEU A 177 19.36 12.43 4.69
CA LEU A 177 19.60 11.28 5.56
C LEU A 177 21.09 10.97 5.79
N GLY A 178 21.98 11.93 5.48
CA GLY A 178 23.44 11.78 5.51
C GLY A 178 24.00 11.49 4.13
N GLY A 179 24.06 12.54 3.28
CA GLY A 179 24.50 12.42 1.89
C GLY A 179 23.47 11.80 0.94
N ARG A 180 22.28 11.43 1.44
CA ARG A 180 21.15 10.96 0.64
C ARG A 180 19.98 11.93 0.77
N ILE A 181 19.67 12.64 -0.31
CA ILE A 181 18.68 13.70 -0.35
C ILE A 181 17.36 13.16 -0.92
N LEU A 182 16.28 13.34 -0.15
CA LEU A 182 14.90 13.07 -0.56
C LEU A 182 14.23 14.42 -0.85
N ARG A 183 13.68 14.57 -2.07
CA ARG A 183 12.97 15.78 -2.50
C ARG A 183 11.48 15.55 -2.48
N PHE A 184 10.77 16.36 -1.72
CA PHE A 184 9.33 16.34 -1.60
C PHE A 184 8.69 17.36 -2.54
N THR A 185 7.51 17.05 -3.04
CA THR A 185 6.70 17.95 -3.87
C THR A 185 5.25 17.88 -3.39
N ALA A 186 4.69 19.02 -3.00
CA ALA A 186 3.26 19.15 -2.74
C ALA A 186 2.50 19.31 -4.06
N HIS A 187 1.34 18.63 -4.16
CA HIS A 187 0.51 18.61 -5.36
C HIS A 187 -0.79 19.41 -5.14
N GLY A 188 -1.40 19.87 -6.23
CA GLY A 188 -2.77 20.37 -6.20
C GLY A 188 -3.78 19.24 -5.92
N ALA A 189 -5.06 19.62 -5.75
CA ALA A 189 -6.11 18.62 -5.56
C ALA A 189 -6.12 17.63 -6.73
N ALA A 190 -5.92 16.35 -6.43
CA ALA A 190 -5.80 15.25 -7.39
C ALA A 190 -6.49 13.99 -6.85
N HIS A 191 -5.73 12.98 -6.37
CA HIS A 191 -6.29 11.84 -5.67
C HIS A 191 -7.04 12.29 -4.40
N THR A 192 -6.42 13.16 -3.61
CA THR A 192 -7.02 13.92 -2.52
C THR A 192 -6.75 15.43 -2.68
N ASN A 193 -7.01 16.22 -1.65
CA ASN A 193 -6.63 17.62 -1.59
C ASN A 193 -5.31 17.89 -0.85
N CYS A 194 -4.56 16.83 -0.52
CA CYS A 194 -3.36 16.92 0.32
C CYS A 194 -2.27 15.92 -0.09
N ASP A 195 -2.13 15.68 -1.39
CA ASP A 195 -1.20 14.70 -1.94
C ASP A 195 0.25 15.22 -1.92
N LEU A 196 1.17 14.37 -1.44
CA LEU A 196 2.60 14.63 -1.38
C LEU A 196 3.36 13.50 -2.09
N SER A 197 4.24 13.85 -3.02
CA SER A 197 5.20 12.91 -3.60
C SER A 197 6.62 13.14 -3.09
N MET A 198 7.45 12.12 -3.25
CA MET A 198 8.87 12.18 -2.88
C MET A 198 9.73 11.55 -3.98
N ARG A 199 10.93 12.09 -4.21
CA ARG A 199 11.95 11.51 -5.09
C ARG A 199 13.27 11.32 -4.35
N ASP A 200 13.84 10.13 -4.44
CA ASP A 200 15.22 9.90 -3.99
C ASP A 200 16.20 10.42 -5.04
N ALA A 201 17.00 11.40 -4.69
CA ALA A 201 17.94 12.02 -5.61
C ALA A 201 19.08 11.08 -6.04
N ALA A 202 19.40 10.08 -5.21
CA ALA A 202 20.51 9.15 -5.49
C ALA A 202 20.11 8.07 -6.51
N SER A 203 18.94 7.46 -6.36
CA SER A 203 18.45 6.42 -7.27
C SER A 203 17.60 6.98 -8.43
N GLY A 204 17.04 8.17 -8.28
CA GLY A 204 16.05 8.75 -9.19
C GLY A 204 14.65 8.16 -9.05
N ILE A 205 14.43 7.20 -8.15
CA ILE A 205 13.13 6.56 -7.93
C ILE A 205 12.15 7.59 -7.36
N LEU A 206 10.95 7.63 -7.98
CA LEU A 206 9.82 8.45 -7.56
C LEU A 206 8.90 7.64 -6.64
N PHE A 207 8.38 8.28 -5.60
CA PHE A 207 7.37 7.77 -4.67
C PHE A 207 6.14 8.69 -4.79
N PRO A 208 5.26 8.46 -5.76
CA PRO A 208 4.10 9.32 -5.99
C PRO A 208 2.94 9.02 -5.05
N ALA A 209 3.04 8.01 -4.19
CA ALA A 209 1.93 7.48 -3.40
C ALA A 209 0.70 7.21 -4.29
N ASP A 210 -0.49 7.61 -3.84
CA ASP A 210 -1.75 7.40 -4.54
C ASP A 210 -2.03 8.37 -5.70
N LEU A 211 -1.05 9.19 -6.05
CA LEU A 211 -1.06 9.83 -7.37
C LEU A 211 -0.79 8.82 -8.50
N LEU A 212 -0.35 7.59 -8.17
CA LEU A 212 -0.13 6.50 -9.13
C LEU A 212 -0.66 5.17 -8.58
N PHE A 213 -1.66 4.63 -9.24
CA PHE A 213 -2.20 3.28 -9.06
C PHE A 213 -1.78 2.38 -10.22
N VAL A 214 -1.49 1.12 -9.91
CA VAL A 214 -1.20 0.09 -10.91
C VAL A 214 -1.92 -1.20 -10.51
N ASN A 215 -2.59 -1.86 -11.43
CA ASN A 215 -3.47 -3.02 -11.28
C ASN A 215 -4.77 -2.71 -10.52
N ARG A 216 -4.69 -2.14 -9.31
CA ARG A 216 -5.84 -1.69 -8.53
C ARG A 216 -6.41 -0.41 -9.14
N ILE A 217 -7.73 -0.34 -9.26
CA ILE A 217 -8.42 0.84 -9.78
C ILE A 217 -8.10 2.07 -8.91
N PRO A 218 -7.82 3.24 -9.51
CA PRO A 218 -7.67 4.48 -8.76
C PRO A 218 -8.91 4.81 -7.91
N SER A 219 -8.72 5.44 -6.76
CA SER A 219 -9.80 5.98 -5.93
C SER A 219 -9.79 7.52 -6.05
N LEU A 220 -10.87 8.11 -6.56
CA LEU A 220 -11.01 9.56 -6.73
C LEU A 220 -11.70 10.18 -5.53
N ASP A 221 -10.96 10.95 -4.73
CA ASP A 221 -11.47 11.65 -3.54
C ASP A 221 -11.16 13.16 -3.57
N GLY A 222 -10.41 13.62 -4.54
CA GLY A 222 -10.05 15.02 -4.78
C GLY A 222 -10.70 15.59 -6.04
N SER A 223 -9.88 15.84 -7.07
CA SER A 223 -10.29 16.41 -8.36
C SER A 223 -9.83 15.55 -9.52
N LEU A 224 -10.75 15.15 -10.37
CA LEU A 224 -10.46 14.38 -11.59
C LEU A 224 -9.62 15.19 -12.58
N VAL A 225 -10.04 16.45 -12.82
CA VAL A 225 -9.34 17.36 -13.74
C VAL A 225 -7.97 17.74 -13.17
N GLY A 226 -7.91 17.95 -11.86
CA GLY A 226 -6.66 18.18 -11.15
C GLY A 226 -5.71 17.00 -11.24
N TRP A 227 -6.21 15.78 -11.08
CA TRP A 227 -5.36 14.58 -11.14
C TRP A 227 -4.74 14.35 -12.52
N LEU A 228 -5.49 14.60 -13.59
CA LEU A 228 -4.92 14.59 -14.96
C LEU A 228 -3.76 15.60 -15.11
N LYS A 229 -3.88 16.80 -14.54
CA LYS A 229 -2.79 17.81 -14.54
C LYS A 229 -1.59 17.35 -13.72
N GLU A 230 -1.83 16.76 -12.55
CA GLU A 230 -0.74 16.26 -11.70
C GLU A 230 -0.08 15.01 -12.29
N ALA A 231 -0.79 14.17 -13.06
CA ALA A 231 -0.19 13.07 -13.82
C ALA A 231 0.79 13.58 -14.89
N ASP A 232 0.44 14.68 -15.60
CA ASP A 232 1.36 15.34 -16.53
C ASP A 232 2.58 15.94 -15.79
N ARG A 233 2.37 16.50 -14.60
CA ARG A 233 3.46 17.03 -13.76
C ARG A 233 4.40 15.91 -13.29
N LEU A 234 3.86 14.77 -12.85
CA LEU A 234 4.67 13.59 -12.49
C LEU A 234 5.51 13.11 -13.67
N ARG A 235 4.94 13.07 -14.88
CA ARG A 235 5.66 12.73 -16.11
C ARG A 235 6.81 13.70 -16.38
N ALA A 236 6.58 15.00 -16.19
CA ALA A 236 7.56 16.06 -16.38
C ALA A 236 8.73 16.01 -15.35
N MET A 237 8.56 15.32 -14.21
CA MET A 237 9.66 15.11 -13.25
C MET A 237 10.78 14.22 -13.80
N GLY A 238 10.56 13.49 -14.91
CA GLY A 238 11.59 12.73 -15.61
C GLY A 238 12.12 11.51 -14.84
N ALA A 239 11.37 11.00 -13.86
CA ALA A 239 11.69 9.73 -13.23
C ALA A 239 11.36 8.58 -14.20
N THR A 240 12.23 7.57 -14.27
CA THR A 240 12.01 6.37 -15.09
C THR A 240 11.29 5.28 -14.31
N GLN A 241 11.51 5.21 -12.99
CA GLN A 241 10.93 4.22 -12.11
C GLN A 241 10.21 4.87 -10.93
N ALA A 242 9.15 4.21 -10.46
CA ALA A 242 8.39 4.65 -9.30
C ALA A 242 7.95 3.47 -8.42
N VAL A 243 7.75 3.79 -7.13
CA VAL A 243 7.01 2.96 -6.17
C VAL A 243 5.61 3.55 -6.07
N PRO A 244 4.58 2.95 -6.71
CA PRO A 244 3.20 3.45 -6.63
C PRO A 244 2.62 3.22 -5.23
N GLY A 245 1.54 3.93 -4.88
CA GLY A 245 0.82 3.67 -3.63
C GLY A 245 0.22 2.26 -3.59
N HIS A 246 -0.32 1.80 -4.72
CA HIS A 246 -0.85 0.45 -4.91
C HIS A 246 -0.34 -0.17 -6.20
N GLY A 247 -0.09 -1.49 -6.16
CA GLY A 247 0.42 -2.27 -7.29
C GLY A 247 1.79 -2.90 -7.04
N PRO A 248 2.59 -3.18 -8.08
CA PRO A 248 3.95 -3.73 -7.93
C PRO A 248 4.86 -2.81 -7.12
N ARG A 249 5.89 -3.39 -6.47
CA ARG A 249 6.85 -2.63 -5.64
C ARG A 249 7.64 -1.57 -6.39
N LEU A 250 7.88 -1.80 -7.68
CA LEU A 250 8.59 -0.89 -8.56
C LEU A 250 8.03 -1.04 -9.97
N VAL A 251 7.78 0.08 -10.64
CA VAL A 251 7.19 0.13 -11.99
C VAL A 251 7.91 1.15 -12.85
N ASP A 252 7.82 0.98 -14.18
CA ASP A 252 8.21 2.02 -15.12
C ASP A 252 7.14 3.12 -15.14
N VAL A 253 7.56 4.37 -14.98
CA VAL A 253 6.67 5.52 -14.82
C VAL A 253 5.81 5.75 -16.05
N ALA A 254 6.38 5.70 -17.26
CA ALA A 254 5.66 6.06 -18.47
C ALA A 254 4.44 5.15 -18.72
N PRO A 255 4.56 3.81 -18.82
CA PRO A 255 3.41 2.95 -19.06
C PRO A 255 2.40 2.98 -17.89
N ALA A 256 2.85 3.11 -16.64
CA ALA A 256 1.97 3.19 -15.48
C ALA A 256 1.11 4.48 -15.50
N LEU A 257 1.71 5.62 -15.85
CA LEU A 257 0.97 6.87 -16.05
C LEU A 257 0.06 6.83 -17.28
N ASP A 258 0.43 6.10 -18.35
CA ASP A 258 -0.43 5.94 -19.53
C ASP A 258 -1.71 5.18 -19.18
N ASP A 259 -1.60 4.11 -18.39
CA ASP A 259 -2.76 3.35 -17.92
C ASP A 259 -3.65 4.18 -17.00
N LEU A 260 -3.07 4.87 -16.02
CA LEU A 260 -3.80 5.76 -15.12
C LEU A 260 -4.52 6.88 -15.89
N THR A 261 -3.81 7.61 -16.75
CA THR A 261 -4.38 8.73 -17.51
C THR A 261 -5.44 8.26 -18.50
N ARG A 262 -5.33 7.08 -19.08
CA ARG A 262 -6.39 6.47 -19.90
C ARG A 262 -7.67 6.30 -19.09
N TYR A 263 -7.59 5.68 -17.89
CA TYR A 263 -8.77 5.51 -17.02
C TYR A 263 -9.39 6.85 -16.63
N LEU A 264 -8.59 7.80 -16.13
CA LEU A 264 -9.08 9.12 -15.71
C LEU A 264 -9.68 9.91 -16.88
N THR A 265 -9.10 9.81 -18.07
CA THR A 265 -9.63 10.43 -19.31
C THR A 265 -10.95 9.81 -19.73
N THR A 266 -11.06 8.48 -19.71
CA THR A 266 -12.31 7.76 -19.98
C THR A 266 -13.39 8.20 -18.99
N LEU A 267 -13.07 8.23 -17.70
CA LEU A 267 -13.98 8.67 -16.65
C LEU A 267 -14.48 10.10 -16.89
N ARG A 268 -13.58 11.03 -17.18
CA ARG A 268 -13.90 12.44 -17.47
C ARG A 268 -14.80 12.57 -18.71
N ASP A 269 -14.36 11.99 -19.82
CA ASP A 269 -15.01 12.22 -21.13
C ASP A 269 -16.38 11.54 -21.21
N GLU A 270 -16.52 10.35 -20.63
CA GLU A 270 -17.82 9.66 -20.57
C GLU A 270 -18.78 10.32 -19.57
N THR A 271 -18.26 10.85 -18.43
CA THR A 271 -19.09 11.61 -17.48
C THR A 271 -19.59 12.92 -18.13
N ARG A 272 -18.75 13.67 -18.82
CA ARG A 272 -19.18 14.88 -19.57
C ARG A 272 -20.24 14.55 -20.63
N LYS A 273 -20.10 13.46 -21.35
CA LYS A 273 -21.11 12.99 -22.32
C LYS A 273 -22.43 12.65 -21.63
N ALA A 274 -22.38 12.00 -20.47
CA ALA A 274 -23.59 11.68 -19.69
C ALA A 274 -24.30 12.95 -19.22
N ILE A 275 -23.56 13.92 -18.68
CA ILE A 275 -24.09 15.23 -18.25
C ILE A 275 -24.73 15.97 -19.44
N ALA A 276 -24.02 16.08 -20.57
CA ALA A 276 -24.50 16.76 -21.78
C ALA A 276 -25.76 16.11 -22.39
N ALA A 277 -26.00 14.84 -22.10
CA ALA A 277 -27.17 14.06 -22.53
C ALA A 277 -28.26 13.99 -21.47
N ASP A 278 -28.18 14.79 -20.39
CA ASP A 278 -29.12 14.78 -19.24
C ASP A 278 -29.32 13.36 -18.62
N VAL A 279 -28.28 12.52 -18.64
CA VAL A 279 -28.33 11.18 -18.01
C VAL A 279 -28.26 11.34 -16.50
N PRO A 280 -29.23 10.79 -15.74
CA PRO A 280 -29.18 10.83 -14.28
C PRO A 280 -27.93 10.14 -13.72
N ILE A 281 -27.39 10.65 -12.60
CA ILE A 281 -26.18 10.14 -11.97
C ILE A 281 -26.25 8.64 -11.65
N GLU A 282 -27.43 8.14 -11.23
CA GLU A 282 -27.66 6.72 -10.93
C GLU A 282 -27.47 5.83 -12.18
N LYS A 283 -27.78 6.38 -13.35
CA LYS A 283 -27.56 5.71 -14.64
C LYS A 283 -26.12 5.83 -15.08
N ALA A 284 -25.52 7.01 -14.93
CA ALA A 284 -24.11 7.26 -15.24
C ALA A 284 -23.18 6.31 -14.45
N VAL A 285 -23.42 6.13 -13.15
CA VAL A 285 -22.70 5.17 -12.28
C VAL A 285 -22.67 3.75 -12.85
N GLN A 286 -23.71 3.34 -13.59
CA GLN A 286 -23.81 2.00 -14.17
C GLN A 286 -23.14 1.88 -15.55
N THR A 287 -22.93 2.99 -16.25
CA THR A 287 -22.54 2.97 -17.68
C THR A 287 -21.16 3.58 -17.96
N VAL A 288 -20.74 4.56 -17.15
CA VAL A 288 -19.46 5.25 -17.33
C VAL A 288 -18.29 4.37 -16.91
N GLY A 289 -17.21 4.39 -17.69
CA GLY A 289 -15.97 3.69 -17.42
C GLY A 289 -16.00 2.17 -17.68
N GLN A 290 -17.10 1.62 -18.21
CA GLN A 290 -17.26 0.16 -18.34
C GLN A 290 -16.24 -0.50 -19.29
N SER A 291 -15.66 0.25 -20.23
CA SER A 291 -14.57 -0.21 -21.11
C SER A 291 -13.27 -0.53 -20.37
N GLU A 292 -13.11 -0.03 -19.16
CA GLU A 292 -11.94 -0.22 -18.30
C GLU A 292 -12.09 -1.40 -17.30
N ARG A 293 -13.27 -2.02 -17.20
CA ARG A 293 -13.62 -3.05 -16.19
C ARG A 293 -12.60 -4.17 -16.05
N ASP A 294 -12.18 -4.74 -17.17
CA ASP A 294 -11.29 -5.91 -17.18
C ASP A 294 -9.79 -5.54 -17.00
N ARG A 295 -9.48 -4.25 -16.88
CA ARG A 295 -8.12 -3.75 -16.72
C ARG A 295 -7.73 -3.50 -15.28
N TRP A 296 -8.73 -3.38 -14.38
CA TRP A 296 -8.53 -2.93 -13.02
C TRP A 296 -9.11 -3.88 -11.99
N VAL A 297 -8.31 -4.31 -11.04
CA VAL A 297 -8.78 -5.03 -9.84
C VAL A 297 -9.64 -4.10 -9.00
N LEU A 298 -10.68 -4.62 -8.35
CA LEU A 298 -11.67 -3.88 -7.54
C LEU A 298 -12.50 -2.87 -8.34
N PHE A 299 -12.61 -3.03 -9.66
CA PHE A 299 -13.39 -2.12 -10.51
C PHE A 299 -14.83 -1.92 -10.00
N ASP A 300 -15.53 -3.01 -9.70
CA ASP A 300 -16.93 -2.95 -9.27
C ASP A 300 -17.13 -2.24 -7.92
N THR A 301 -16.07 -2.23 -7.08
CA THR A 301 -16.10 -1.56 -5.77
C THR A 301 -15.94 -0.05 -5.90
N TYR A 302 -15.05 0.41 -6.80
CA TYR A 302 -14.64 1.82 -6.83
C TYR A 302 -15.15 2.61 -8.02
N ASN A 303 -15.36 2.01 -9.21
CA ASN A 303 -15.72 2.78 -10.39
C ASN A 303 -16.99 3.62 -10.19
N GLY A 304 -18.03 3.06 -9.56
CA GLY A 304 -19.26 3.81 -9.28
C GLY A 304 -19.06 5.01 -8.34
N ARG A 305 -18.15 4.90 -7.37
CA ARG A 305 -17.77 6.01 -6.47
C ARG A 305 -17.01 7.09 -7.25
N ASN A 306 -16.08 6.67 -8.10
CA ASN A 306 -15.31 7.57 -8.96
C ASN A 306 -16.20 8.32 -9.94
N VAL A 307 -17.19 7.65 -10.56
CA VAL A 307 -18.20 8.29 -11.42
C VAL A 307 -19.02 9.31 -10.64
N THR A 308 -19.43 8.99 -9.40
CA THR A 308 -20.18 9.92 -8.56
C THR A 308 -19.37 11.17 -8.25
N GLN A 309 -18.09 11.02 -7.93
CA GLN A 309 -17.19 12.16 -7.63
C GLN A 309 -16.91 12.98 -8.90
N ALA A 310 -16.64 12.31 -10.04
CA ALA A 310 -16.47 12.96 -11.32
C ALA A 310 -17.71 13.75 -11.76
N PHE A 311 -18.89 13.17 -11.57
CA PHE A 311 -20.17 13.83 -11.92
C PHE A 311 -20.37 15.10 -11.11
N LYS A 312 -20.13 15.07 -9.78
CA LYS A 312 -20.23 16.24 -8.90
C LYS A 312 -19.26 17.36 -9.28
N GLU A 313 -18.05 17.00 -9.74
CA GLU A 313 -17.08 17.99 -10.17
C GLU A 313 -17.46 18.63 -11.52
N LEU A 314 -17.87 17.79 -12.50
CA LEU A 314 -18.03 18.20 -13.89
C LEU A 314 -19.39 18.81 -14.22
N GLU A 315 -20.42 18.60 -13.39
CA GLU A 315 -21.76 19.19 -13.61
C GLU A 315 -21.79 20.72 -13.47
N TRP A 316 -20.72 21.32 -12.94
CA TRP A 316 -20.59 22.77 -12.75
C TRP A 316 -19.58 23.42 -13.71
N GLU A 317 -19.10 22.72 -14.73
CA GLU A 317 -18.18 23.27 -15.75
C GLU A 317 -18.82 24.25 -16.75
#